data_94b8cd6681b97aab030f37d3f5539918
#
_entry.id   94b8cd6681b97aab030f37d3f5539918
#
_cell.length_a   1.000
_cell.length_b   1.000
_cell.length_c   1.000
_cell.angle_alpha   90.00
_cell.angle_beta   90.00
_cell.angle_gamma   90.00
#
_symmetry.space_group_name_H-M   'P 1'
#
loop_
_entity.id
_entity.type
_entity.pdbx_description
1 polymer ?
#
loop_
_entity_poly.entity_id
_entity_poly.type
_entity_poly.pdbx_seq_one_letter_code
_entity_poly.pdbx_strand_id
1 'polypeptide(L)'
;MNKPVELIIFDWDGTLFDSVGQIVASLLFAAQQFAQPLTADAAKSIIGLGLPEVAQRLFPQVPELHTEILQCYAEHYVANSKGDVWFDGVADMLNGLREAGLQLAVATGKSRKGLDRVLAQKQSQTLF
;
A
#
# COMPACT_ATOMS: atom_id res chain seq x y z
N MET A 1 -9.11 -21.35 -29.12
CA MET A 1 -8.17 -20.24 -29.31
C MET A 1 -8.18 -19.34 -28.08
N ASN A 2 -7.03 -18.98 -27.60
CA ASN A 2 -6.90 -18.07 -26.48
C ASN A 2 -7.19 -16.64 -26.94
N LYS A 3 -8.02 -15.93 -26.17
CA LYS A 3 -8.20 -14.49 -26.40
C LYS A 3 -6.96 -13.74 -25.95
N PRO A 4 -6.56 -12.66 -26.63
CA PRO A 4 -5.46 -11.83 -26.15
C PRO A 4 -5.84 -11.17 -24.83
N VAL A 5 -4.83 -10.91 -24.01
CA VAL A 5 -4.99 -10.14 -22.77
C VAL A 5 -5.27 -8.68 -23.13
N GLU A 6 -6.29 -8.11 -22.51
CA GLU A 6 -6.70 -6.73 -22.73
C GLU A 6 -6.48 -5.85 -21.49
N LEU A 7 -6.50 -6.46 -20.31
CA LEU A 7 -6.40 -5.80 -19.03
C LEU A 7 -5.43 -6.56 -18.12
N ILE A 8 -4.57 -5.83 -17.42
CA ILE A 8 -3.75 -6.38 -16.34
C ILE A 8 -4.09 -5.65 -15.06
N ILE A 9 -4.39 -6.42 -14.01
CA ILE A 9 -4.70 -5.89 -12.69
C ILE A 9 -3.52 -6.19 -11.78
N PHE A 10 -2.94 -5.14 -11.18
CA PHE A 10 -1.78 -5.26 -10.31
C PHE A 10 -2.16 -5.05 -8.85
N ASP A 11 -1.50 -5.78 -7.96
CA ASP A 11 -1.34 -5.37 -6.57
C ASP A 11 -0.39 -4.17 -6.51
N TRP A 12 -0.35 -3.46 -5.38
CA TRP A 12 0.41 -2.23 -5.22
C TRP A 12 1.59 -2.41 -4.27
N ASP A 13 1.32 -2.39 -2.96
CA ASP A 13 2.36 -2.40 -1.95
C ASP A 13 3.15 -3.72 -1.98
N GLY A 14 4.46 -3.63 -2.14
CA GLY A 14 5.33 -4.80 -2.24
C GLY A 14 5.30 -5.52 -3.59
N THR A 15 4.52 -5.04 -4.55
CA THR A 15 4.45 -5.59 -5.92
C THR A 15 4.96 -4.60 -6.94
N LEU A 16 4.30 -3.46 -7.08
CA LEU A 16 4.75 -2.38 -7.96
C LEU A 16 5.61 -1.37 -7.21
N PHE A 17 5.31 -1.14 -5.95
CA PHE A 17 5.89 -0.08 -5.14
C PHE A 17 6.63 -0.63 -3.95
N ASP A 18 7.84 -0.12 -3.72
CA ASP A 18 8.71 -0.54 -2.61
C ASP A 18 8.31 0.20 -1.33
N SER A 19 7.16 -0.17 -0.78
CA SER A 19 6.52 0.49 0.36
C SER A 19 6.46 -0.38 1.63
N VAL A 20 6.80 -1.67 1.56
CA VAL A 20 6.63 -2.60 2.68
C VAL A 20 7.41 -2.15 3.91
N GLY A 21 8.64 -1.70 3.75
CA GLY A 21 9.46 -1.23 4.87
C GLY A 21 8.82 -0.07 5.62
N GLN A 22 8.27 0.89 4.89
CA GLN A 22 7.63 2.06 5.49
C GLN A 22 6.28 1.71 6.14
N ILE A 23 5.53 0.78 5.54
CA ILE A 23 4.29 0.27 6.15
C ILE A 23 4.61 -0.38 7.50
N VAL A 24 5.59 -1.27 7.53
CA VAL A 24 5.99 -1.95 8.77
C VAL A 24 6.46 -0.94 9.81
N ALA A 25 7.34 0.00 9.44
CA ALA A 25 7.84 1.01 10.36
C ALA A 25 6.70 1.85 10.95
N SER A 26 5.72 2.23 10.14
CA SER A 26 4.60 3.06 10.58
C SER A 26 3.62 2.28 11.48
N LEU A 27 3.42 0.99 11.23
CA LEU A 27 2.62 0.14 12.11
C LEU A 27 3.30 -0.06 13.46
N LEU A 28 4.60 -0.31 13.46
CA LEU A 28 5.37 -0.46 14.70
C LEU A 28 5.36 0.84 15.51
N PHE A 29 5.51 1.98 14.83
CA PHE A 29 5.43 3.28 15.48
C PHE A 29 4.07 3.49 16.14
N ALA A 30 2.98 3.25 15.42
CA ALA A 30 1.63 3.41 15.96
C ALA A 30 1.38 2.47 17.14
N ALA A 31 1.78 1.21 17.03
CA ALA A 31 1.65 0.24 18.12
C ALA A 31 2.37 0.72 19.39
N GLN A 32 3.57 1.25 19.23
CA GLN A 32 4.36 1.76 20.37
C GLN A 32 3.68 2.96 21.03
N GLN A 33 3.08 3.85 20.26
CA GLN A 33 2.37 5.02 20.80
C GLN A 33 1.20 4.63 21.70
N PHE A 34 0.59 3.48 21.45
CA PHE A 34 -0.56 2.98 22.21
C PHE A 34 -0.20 1.80 23.11
N ALA A 35 1.10 1.58 23.36
CA ALA A 35 1.62 0.52 24.23
C ALA A 35 1.12 -0.88 23.84
N GLN A 36 0.95 -1.14 22.53
CA GLN A 36 0.53 -2.43 22.02
C GLN A 36 1.73 -3.22 21.50
N PRO A 37 1.88 -4.49 21.88
CA PRO A 37 2.96 -5.31 21.33
C PRO A 37 2.71 -5.61 19.86
N LEU A 38 3.74 -5.49 19.04
CA LEU A 38 3.68 -5.82 17.62
C LEU A 38 5.08 -6.20 17.13
N THR A 39 5.18 -7.32 16.42
CA THR A 39 6.42 -7.72 15.78
C THR A 39 6.44 -7.27 14.32
N ALA A 40 7.64 -7.15 13.75
CA ALA A 40 7.79 -6.84 12.32
C ALA A 40 7.15 -7.91 11.44
N ASP A 41 7.26 -9.19 11.82
CA ASP A 41 6.67 -10.29 11.05
C ASP A 41 5.14 -10.20 11.05
N ALA A 42 4.52 -9.90 12.20
CA ALA A 42 3.08 -9.70 12.27
C ALA A 42 2.65 -8.50 11.40
N ALA A 43 3.39 -7.40 11.45
CA ALA A 43 3.11 -6.22 10.61
C ALA A 43 3.22 -6.54 9.12
N LYS A 44 4.20 -7.36 8.70
CA LYS A 44 4.31 -7.79 7.30
C LYS A 44 3.17 -8.68 6.85
N SER A 45 2.61 -9.48 7.75
CA SER A 45 1.57 -10.47 7.41
C SER A 45 0.27 -9.86 6.91
N ILE A 46 0.05 -8.57 7.13
CA ILE A 46 -1.20 -7.90 6.76
C ILE A 46 -1.10 -7.09 5.46
N ILE A 47 0.04 -7.09 4.80
CA ILE A 47 0.22 -6.32 3.56
C ILE A 47 -0.82 -6.77 2.54
N GLY A 48 -1.51 -5.80 1.94
CA GLY A 48 -2.58 -6.05 0.98
C GLY A 48 -3.99 -5.98 1.56
N LEU A 49 -4.13 -5.99 2.87
CA LEU A 49 -5.44 -5.86 3.52
C LEU A 49 -5.85 -4.39 3.70
N GLY A 50 -7.15 -4.15 3.78
CA GLY A 50 -7.68 -2.84 4.14
C GLY A 50 -7.43 -2.52 5.61
N LEU A 51 -7.32 -1.22 5.94
CA LEU A 51 -6.95 -0.79 7.29
C LEU A 51 -7.89 -1.30 8.40
N PRO A 52 -9.23 -1.33 8.21
CA PRO A 52 -10.10 -1.89 9.26
C PRO A 52 -9.77 -3.34 9.60
N GLU A 53 -9.47 -4.17 8.60
CA GLU A 53 -9.09 -5.56 8.82
C GLU A 53 -7.69 -5.67 9.46
N VAL A 54 -6.76 -4.79 9.07
CA VAL A 54 -5.44 -4.70 9.70
C VAL A 54 -5.58 -4.49 11.21
N ALA A 55 -6.41 -3.53 11.62
CA ALA A 55 -6.62 -3.24 13.04
C ALA A 55 -7.22 -4.44 13.78
N GLN A 56 -8.19 -5.12 13.19
CA GLN A 56 -8.80 -6.31 13.78
C GLN A 56 -7.79 -7.44 13.97
N ARG A 57 -6.88 -7.62 13.04
CA ARG A 57 -5.88 -8.71 13.12
C ARG A 57 -4.72 -8.39 14.04
N LEU A 58 -4.24 -7.14 14.02
CA LEU A 58 -3.05 -6.77 14.79
C LEU A 58 -3.38 -6.32 16.22
N PHE A 59 -4.57 -5.74 16.43
CA PHE A 59 -4.94 -5.16 17.71
C PHE A 59 -6.33 -5.65 18.18
N PRO A 60 -6.57 -6.98 18.19
CA PRO A 60 -7.92 -7.51 18.49
C PRO A 60 -8.38 -7.24 19.92
N GLN A 61 -7.45 -6.96 20.85
CA GLN A 61 -7.75 -6.81 22.27
C GLN A 61 -8.16 -5.38 22.65
N VAL A 62 -7.98 -4.42 21.73
CA VAL A 62 -8.27 -3.00 21.98
C VAL A 62 -9.10 -2.39 20.85
N PRO A 63 -10.29 -2.95 20.56
CA PRO A 63 -11.11 -2.44 19.46
C PRO A 63 -11.48 -0.96 19.62
N GLU A 64 -11.57 -0.48 20.85
CA GLU A 64 -11.86 0.92 21.17
C GLU A 64 -10.74 1.88 20.74
N LEU A 65 -9.54 1.38 20.49
CA LEU A 65 -8.39 2.18 20.08
C LEU A 65 -8.10 2.10 18.59
N HIS A 66 -8.85 1.30 17.83
CA HIS A 66 -8.54 1.06 16.41
C HIS A 66 -8.49 2.35 15.60
N THR A 67 -9.45 3.25 15.78
CA THR A 67 -9.49 4.51 15.05
C THR A 67 -8.25 5.35 15.32
N GLU A 68 -7.86 5.50 16.58
CA GLU A 68 -6.71 6.30 16.97
C GLU A 68 -5.38 5.67 16.51
N ILE A 69 -5.27 4.34 16.61
CA ILE A 69 -4.08 3.63 16.13
C ILE A 69 -3.92 3.79 14.62
N LEU A 70 -5.00 3.61 13.85
CA LEU A 70 -4.97 3.75 12.40
C LEU A 70 -4.69 5.19 11.97
N GLN A 71 -5.21 6.17 12.70
CA GLN A 71 -4.91 7.57 12.42
C GLN A 71 -3.42 7.87 12.66
N CYS A 72 -2.87 7.40 13.77
CA CYS A 72 -1.45 7.52 14.08
C CYS A 72 -0.58 6.87 13.00
N TYR A 73 -0.95 5.67 12.58
CA TYR A 73 -0.31 4.97 11.47
C TYR A 73 -0.31 5.81 10.20
N ALA A 74 -1.48 6.31 9.81
CA ALA A 74 -1.64 7.05 8.56
C ALA A 74 -0.82 8.34 8.55
N GLU A 75 -0.83 9.08 9.64
CA GLU A 75 -0.05 10.31 9.77
C GLU A 75 1.45 10.04 9.66
N HIS A 76 1.93 9.02 10.36
CA HIS A 76 3.34 8.62 10.30
C HIS A 76 3.73 8.16 8.89
N TYR A 77 2.88 7.34 8.26
CA TYR A 77 3.11 6.84 6.92
C TYR A 77 3.20 7.99 5.90
N VAL A 78 2.25 8.91 5.91
CA VAL A 78 2.25 10.05 4.99
C VAL A 78 3.51 10.91 5.19
N ALA A 79 3.89 11.15 6.44
CA ALA A 79 5.06 11.99 6.74
C ALA A 79 6.38 11.34 6.31
N ASN A 80 6.48 10.01 6.28
CA ASN A 80 7.74 9.30 6.09
C ASN A 80 7.83 8.51 4.77
N SER A 81 6.78 8.48 3.96
CA SER A 81 6.74 7.67 2.73
C SER A 81 7.08 8.44 1.45
N LYS A 82 7.47 9.70 1.56
CA LYS A 82 7.76 10.54 0.38
C LYS A 82 8.92 10.03 -0.46
N GLY A 83 9.85 9.29 0.16
CA GLY A 83 10.99 8.68 -0.52
C GLY A 83 10.70 7.30 -1.12
N ASP A 84 9.51 6.74 -0.93
CA ASP A 84 9.16 5.45 -1.50
C ASP A 84 9.12 5.53 -3.02
N VAL A 85 9.55 4.45 -3.67
CA VAL A 85 9.75 4.42 -5.12
C VAL A 85 9.16 3.15 -5.72
N TRP A 86 8.99 3.18 -7.05
CA TRP A 86 8.72 1.96 -7.82
C TRP A 86 9.87 0.97 -7.62
N PHE A 87 9.56 -0.32 -7.64
CA PHE A 87 10.62 -1.31 -7.83
C PHE A 87 11.30 -1.08 -9.18
N ASP A 88 12.56 -1.48 -9.27
CA ASP A 88 13.36 -1.28 -10.48
C ASP A 88 12.67 -1.87 -11.72
N GLY A 89 12.57 -1.08 -12.77
CA GLY A 89 11.99 -1.47 -14.05
C GLY A 89 10.47 -1.40 -14.13
N VAL A 90 9.77 -1.16 -13.01
CA VAL A 90 8.30 -1.16 -12.99
C VAL A 90 7.73 -0.01 -13.81
N ALA A 91 8.23 1.22 -13.63
CA ALA A 91 7.73 2.37 -14.37
C ALA A 91 7.85 2.16 -15.89
N ASP A 92 8.99 1.66 -16.35
CA ASP A 92 9.22 1.38 -17.78
C ASP A 92 8.30 0.25 -18.27
N MET A 93 8.12 -0.79 -17.46
CA MET A 93 7.20 -1.89 -17.79
C MET A 93 5.76 -1.38 -17.97
N LEU A 94 5.28 -0.57 -17.04
CA LEU A 94 3.91 -0.04 -17.10
C LEU A 94 3.70 0.84 -18.33
N ASN A 95 4.66 1.69 -18.66
CA ASN A 95 4.59 2.51 -19.86
C ASN A 95 4.61 1.66 -21.12
N GLY A 96 5.45 0.62 -21.18
CA GLY A 96 5.51 -0.30 -22.29
C GLY A 96 4.20 -1.06 -22.50
N LEU A 97 3.56 -1.50 -21.43
CA LEU A 97 2.27 -2.18 -21.50
C LEU A 97 1.17 -1.24 -22.02
N ARG A 98 1.16 0.01 -21.60
CA ARG A 98 0.23 1.04 -22.10
C ARG A 98 0.45 1.31 -23.58
N GLU A 99 1.69 1.45 -24.01
CA GLU A 99 2.04 1.63 -25.42
C GLU A 99 1.62 0.46 -26.28
N ALA A 100 1.63 -0.75 -25.72
CA ALA A 100 1.14 -1.97 -26.39
C ALA A 100 -0.39 -2.05 -26.47
N GLY A 101 -1.10 -1.07 -25.92
CA GLY A 101 -2.56 -0.99 -25.99
C GLY A 101 -3.29 -1.69 -24.85
N LEU A 102 -2.58 -2.15 -23.82
CA LEU A 102 -3.20 -2.80 -22.67
C LEU A 102 -3.79 -1.78 -21.70
N GLN A 103 -4.92 -2.13 -21.10
CA GLN A 103 -5.47 -1.40 -19.98
C GLN A 103 -4.81 -1.89 -18.68
N LEU A 104 -4.53 -0.98 -17.77
CA LEU A 104 -3.92 -1.29 -16.48
C LEU A 104 -4.84 -0.86 -15.35
N ALA A 105 -4.92 -1.67 -14.31
CA ALA A 105 -5.71 -1.38 -13.11
C ALA A 105 -4.93 -1.81 -11.87
N VAL A 106 -5.36 -1.30 -10.72
CA VAL A 106 -4.80 -1.64 -9.42
C VAL A 106 -5.90 -2.22 -8.54
N ALA A 107 -5.61 -3.36 -7.91
CA ALA A 107 -6.44 -3.95 -6.87
C ALA A 107 -5.63 -3.95 -5.58
N THR A 108 -6.05 -3.17 -4.58
CA THR A 108 -5.26 -2.96 -3.37
C THR A 108 -6.14 -2.68 -2.17
N GLY A 109 -5.65 -3.02 -0.97
CA GLY A 109 -6.27 -2.58 0.28
C GLY A 109 -5.98 -1.11 0.62
N LYS A 110 -5.07 -0.46 -0.12
CA LYS A 110 -4.76 0.95 0.05
C LYS A 110 -5.99 1.82 -0.28
N SER A 111 -6.19 2.91 0.48
CA SER A 111 -7.31 3.81 0.22
C SER A 111 -7.15 4.52 -1.13
N ARG A 112 -8.28 4.91 -1.71
CA ARG A 112 -8.30 5.72 -2.94
C ARG A 112 -7.49 7.00 -2.77
N LYS A 113 -7.69 7.69 -1.66
CA LYS A 113 -6.95 8.91 -1.34
C LYS A 113 -5.44 8.66 -1.27
N GLY A 114 -5.02 7.57 -0.63
CA GLY A 114 -3.60 7.22 -0.52
C GLY A 114 -2.99 6.87 -1.87
N LEU A 115 -3.69 6.13 -2.70
CA LEU A 115 -3.22 5.77 -4.04
C LEU A 115 -3.13 7.01 -4.94
N ASP A 116 -4.14 7.86 -4.95
CA ASP A 116 -4.15 9.08 -5.76
C ASP A 116 -3.00 10.00 -5.36
N ARG A 117 -2.68 10.10 -4.06
CA ARG A 117 -1.55 10.89 -3.57
C ARG A 117 -0.23 10.39 -4.14
N VAL A 118 0.00 9.08 -4.12
CA VAL A 118 1.25 8.49 -4.64
C VAL A 118 1.34 8.66 -6.16
N LEU A 119 0.25 8.40 -6.88
CA LEU A 119 0.22 8.58 -8.34
C LEU A 119 0.54 10.03 -8.72
N ALA A 120 0.01 11.00 -7.98
CA ALA A 120 0.31 12.41 -8.22
C ALA A 120 1.78 12.72 -7.95
N GLN A 121 2.36 12.19 -6.86
CA GLN A 121 3.77 12.37 -6.53
C GLN A 121 4.70 11.80 -7.62
N LYS A 122 4.28 10.72 -8.27
CA LYS A 122 5.05 10.05 -9.33
C LYS A 122 4.63 10.49 -10.74
N GLN A 123 3.74 11.47 -10.85
CA GLN A 123 3.23 11.98 -12.14
C GLN A 123 2.69 10.83 -13.02
N SER A 124 1.97 9.90 -12.38
CA SER A 124 1.52 8.63 -12.99
C SER A 124 0.00 8.47 -12.99
N GLN A 125 -0.76 9.56 -12.87
CA GLN A 125 -2.22 9.53 -12.74
C GLN A 125 -2.91 8.91 -13.95
N THR A 126 -2.28 8.95 -15.12
CA THR A 126 -2.89 8.45 -16.37
C THR A 126 -2.52 7.01 -16.72
N LEU A 127 -1.70 6.34 -15.91
CA LEU A 127 -1.28 4.96 -16.18
C LEU A 127 -2.41 3.94 -15.98
N PHE A 128 -3.30 4.19 -15.02
CA PHE A 128 -4.34 3.24 -14.62
C PHE A 128 -5.75 3.75 -14.87
#